data_62d9f30c165d6c720f65e9c6c8192f64
#
_entry.id   62d9f30c165d6c720f65e9c6c8192f64
#
_cell.length_a   1.000
_cell.length_b   1.000
_cell.length_c   1.000
_cell.angle_alpha   90.00
_cell.angle_beta   90.00
_cell.angle_gamma   90.00
#
_symmetry.space_group_name_H-M   'P 1'
#
loop_
_entity.id
_entity.type
_entity.pdbx_description
1 polymer ?
#
loop_
_entity_poly.entity_id
_entity_poly.type
_entity_poly.pdbx_seq_one_letter_code
_entity_poly.pdbx_strand_id
1 'polypeptide(L)'
;IIPWLKEHYDNCEVIAVCGNVGQDDELDDLKQRAVASGASKLYVEDLTDEFVNEFVIPTMQAGADYEGYLLGTSLARPILAKRVMEIAKAEGADAVCHGSTGKGNDQVRFELAIMHFAPEMKIITPWREWDIQSRNEEIDYAEAHHIPLKINRETNYSKDKNLWHLSHEGLD
;
A
#
# COMPACT_ATOMS: atom_id res chain seq x y z
N ILE A 1 7.33 2.88 -8.09
CA ILE A 1 7.44 1.40 -7.96
C ILE A 1 7.15 0.71 -9.30
N ILE A 2 6.00 0.92 -9.95
CA ILE A 2 5.62 0.18 -11.18
C ILE A 2 6.68 0.28 -12.28
N PRO A 3 7.17 1.46 -12.70
CA PRO A 3 8.24 1.54 -13.69
C PRO A 3 9.52 0.83 -13.23
N TRP A 4 9.89 1.00 -11.96
CA TRP A 4 11.08 0.36 -11.40
C TRP A 4 10.99 -1.18 -11.47
N LEU A 5 9.83 -1.77 -11.16
CA LEU A 5 9.63 -3.21 -11.32
C LEU A 5 9.86 -3.67 -12.76
N LYS A 6 9.32 -2.92 -13.74
CA LYS A 6 9.50 -3.24 -15.16
C LYS A 6 10.95 -3.13 -15.60
N GLU A 7 11.70 -2.17 -15.08
CA GLU A 7 13.12 -1.98 -15.40
C GLU A 7 14.00 -3.09 -14.82
N HIS A 8 13.66 -3.62 -13.63
CA HIS A 8 14.51 -4.57 -12.90
C HIS A 8 14.05 -6.04 -13.02
N TYR A 9 12.84 -6.29 -13.51
CA TYR A 9 12.25 -7.63 -13.63
C TYR A 9 11.76 -7.93 -15.05
N ASP A 10 12.63 -7.73 -16.04
CA ASP A 10 12.43 -8.11 -17.45
C ASP A 10 11.10 -7.63 -18.05
N ASN A 11 10.77 -6.35 -17.83
CA ASN A 11 9.52 -5.72 -18.26
C ASN A 11 8.27 -6.50 -17.82
N CYS A 12 8.28 -6.99 -16.58
CA CYS A 12 7.21 -7.82 -16.01
C CYS A 12 5.83 -7.15 -16.14
N GLU A 13 4.81 -7.96 -16.19
CA GLU A 13 3.44 -7.49 -16.06
C GLU A 13 3.17 -7.07 -14.62
N VAL A 14 2.60 -5.88 -14.41
CA VAL A 14 2.28 -5.36 -13.08
C VAL A 14 0.79 -5.14 -12.96
N ILE A 15 0.17 -5.87 -12.03
CA ILE A 15 -1.23 -5.70 -11.62
C ILE A 15 -1.26 -4.88 -10.35
N ALA A 16 -1.93 -3.73 -10.39
CA ALA A 16 -2.09 -2.87 -9.23
C ALA A 16 -3.33 -3.27 -8.42
N VAL A 17 -3.22 -3.22 -7.09
CA VAL A 17 -4.34 -3.48 -6.19
C VAL A 17 -4.46 -2.36 -5.18
N CYS A 18 -5.66 -1.85 -5.00
CA CYS A 18 -6.02 -0.88 -3.98
C CYS A 18 -7.23 -1.38 -3.21
N GLY A 19 -7.16 -1.43 -1.89
CA GLY A 19 -8.30 -1.71 -1.04
C GLY A 19 -8.89 -0.43 -0.48
N ASN A 20 -10.20 -0.28 -0.59
CA ASN A 20 -10.95 0.78 0.04
C ASN A 20 -11.28 0.37 1.48
N VAL A 21 -10.74 1.11 2.44
CA VAL A 21 -11.04 1.01 3.88
C VAL A 21 -11.59 2.33 4.43
N GLY A 22 -12.11 3.19 3.54
CA GLY A 22 -12.71 4.48 3.85
C GLY A 22 -11.78 5.68 3.72
N GLN A 23 -10.80 5.62 2.80
CA GLN A 23 -9.90 6.74 2.49
C GLN A 23 -10.48 7.75 1.49
N ASP A 24 -11.72 7.54 1.00
CA ASP A 24 -12.53 8.46 0.14
C ASP A 24 -11.75 9.02 -1.08
N ASP A 25 -11.46 10.32 -1.05
CA ASP A 25 -10.87 11.10 -2.16
C ASP A 25 -9.48 10.60 -2.60
N GLU A 26 -8.82 9.75 -1.85
CA GLU A 26 -7.56 9.13 -2.27
C GLU A 26 -7.76 8.12 -3.40
N LEU A 27 -9.01 7.64 -3.60
CA LEU A 27 -9.39 6.74 -4.68
C LEU A 27 -9.65 7.46 -6.01
N ASP A 28 -9.82 8.79 -5.98
CA ASP A 28 -10.03 9.58 -7.19
C ASP A 28 -8.81 9.50 -8.11
N ASP A 29 -9.07 9.42 -9.41
CA ASP A 29 -8.05 9.32 -10.47
C ASP A 29 -7.12 8.11 -10.36
N LEU A 30 -7.37 7.17 -9.46
CA LEU A 30 -6.50 6.02 -9.22
C LEU A 30 -6.28 5.18 -10.47
N LYS A 31 -7.35 4.95 -11.25
CA LYS A 31 -7.27 4.21 -12.51
C LYS A 31 -6.36 4.91 -13.52
N GLN A 32 -6.51 6.21 -13.66
CA GLN A 32 -5.70 7.00 -14.58
C GLN A 32 -4.21 6.97 -14.16
N ARG A 33 -3.94 7.11 -12.87
CA ARG A 33 -2.57 7.03 -12.32
C ARG A 33 -1.96 5.65 -12.50
N ALA A 34 -2.71 4.58 -12.25
CA ALA A 34 -2.23 3.22 -12.43
C ALA A 34 -1.83 2.96 -13.88
N VAL A 35 -2.68 3.33 -14.85
CA VAL A 35 -2.39 3.20 -16.29
C VAL A 35 -1.19 4.06 -16.69
N ALA A 36 -1.14 5.32 -16.27
CA ALA A 36 -0.01 6.23 -16.56
C ALA A 36 1.31 5.72 -15.97
N SER A 37 1.26 4.99 -14.85
CA SER A 37 2.44 4.35 -14.25
C SER A 37 2.82 3.03 -14.93
N GLY A 38 2.02 2.52 -15.86
CA GLY A 38 2.32 1.30 -16.62
C GLY A 38 1.74 0.01 -16.04
N ALA A 39 0.78 0.09 -15.11
CA ALA A 39 0.03 -1.09 -14.68
C ALA A 39 -0.83 -1.64 -15.83
N SER A 40 -0.85 -2.96 -16.02
CA SER A 40 -1.69 -3.62 -17.02
C SER A 40 -3.14 -3.76 -16.54
N LYS A 41 -3.33 -3.85 -15.22
CA LYS A 41 -4.64 -4.01 -14.58
C LYS A 41 -4.67 -3.30 -13.23
N LEU A 42 -5.84 -2.84 -12.83
CA LEU A 42 -6.08 -2.29 -11.49
C LEU A 42 -7.32 -2.95 -10.88
N TYR A 43 -7.16 -3.47 -9.69
CA TYR A 43 -8.23 -3.83 -8.79
C TYR A 43 -8.45 -2.73 -7.76
N VAL A 44 -9.70 -2.31 -7.58
CA VAL A 44 -10.13 -1.46 -6.46
C VAL A 44 -11.20 -2.24 -5.70
N GLU A 45 -10.81 -2.75 -4.54
CA GLU A 45 -11.63 -3.65 -3.73
C GLU A 45 -12.28 -2.89 -2.59
N ASP A 46 -13.58 -2.97 -2.46
CA ASP A 46 -14.29 -2.42 -1.30
C ASP A 46 -14.18 -3.39 -0.12
N LEU A 47 -13.40 -3.00 0.87
CA LEU A 47 -13.16 -3.76 2.10
C LEU A 47 -13.83 -3.12 3.32
N THR A 48 -14.69 -2.13 3.13
CA THR A 48 -15.27 -1.33 4.21
C THR A 48 -16.08 -2.17 5.18
N ASP A 49 -16.94 -3.04 4.69
CA ASP A 49 -17.77 -3.92 5.52
C ASP A 49 -16.93 -4.95 6.30
N GLU A 50 -15.98 -5.60 5.63
CA GLU A 50 -15.07 -6.57 6.27
C GLU A 50 -14.22 -5.86 7.32
N PHE A 51 -13.68 -4.67 6.99
CA PHE A 51 -12.87 -3.88 7.92
C PHE A 51 -13.62 -3.50 9.17
N VAL A 52 -14.87 -3.04 9.05
CA VAL A 52 -15.71 -2.67 10.21
C VAL A 52 -16.06 -3.88 11.05
N ASN A 53 -16.58 -4.94 10.45
CA ASN A 53 -17.16 -6.06 11.20
C ASN A 53 -16.10 -6.99 11.79
N GLU A 54 -14.99 -7.22 11.09
CA GLU A 54 -13.99 -8.20 11.52
C GLU A 54 -12.80 -7.58 12.28
N PHE A 55 -12.59 -6.26 12.16
CA PHE A 55 -11.45 -5.59 12.78
C PHE A 55 -11.87 -4.46 13.73
N VAL A 56 -12.67 -3.48 13.25
CA VAL A 56 -13.00 -2.31 14.05
C VAL A 56 -13.89 -2.66 15.23
N ILE A 57 -15.00 -3.34 15.00
CA ILE A 57 -15.95 -3.70 16.07
C ILE A 57 -15.29 -4.57 17.15
N PRO A 58 -14.55 -5.64 16.81
CA PRO A 58 -13.83 -6.41 17.83
C PRO A 58 -12.79 -5.61 18.60
N THR A 59 -12.09 -4.69 17.95
CA THR A 59 -11.11 -3.80 18.59
C THR A 59 -11.78 -2.87 19.60
N MET A 60 -12.92 -2.27 19.22
CA MET A 60 -13.74 -1.46 20.14
C MET A 60 -14.24 -2.28 21.33
N GLN A 61 -14.77 -3.47 21.10
CA GLN A 61 -15.26 -4.35 22.16
C GLN A 61 -14.16 -4.77 23.14
N ALA A 62 -12.95 -4.94 22.64
CA ALA A 62 -11.77 -5.23 23.46
C ALA A 62 -11.21 -4.00 24.20
N GLY A 63 -11.67 -2.79 23.87
CA GLY A 63 -11.08 -1.55 24.36
C GLY A 63 -9.59 -1.41 24.00
N ALA A 64 -9.19 -1.97 22.86
CA ALA A 64 -7.78 -2.05 22.48
C ALA A 64 -7.31 -0.74 21.86
N ASP A 65 -6.27 -0.17 22.45
CA ASP A 65 -5.49 0.92 21.89
C ASP A 65 -4.00 0.75 22.25
N TYR A 66 -3.15 1.59 21.71
CA TYR A 66 -1.75 1.68 22.12
C TYR A 66 -1.41 3.14 22.43
N GLU A 67 -1.40 3.49 23.72
CA GLU A 67 -1.09 4.85 24.20
C GLU A 67 -1.95 5.96 23.52
N GLY A 68 -3.24 5.67 23.28
CA GLY A 68 -4.17 6.55 22.57
C GLY A 68 -4.16 6.44 21.05
N TYR A 69 -3.26 5.64 20.47
CA TYR A 69 -3.30 5.29 19.07
C TYR A 69 -4.35 4.19 18.83
N LEU A 70 -5.36 4.48 18.01
CA LEU A 70 -6.53 3.62 17.80
C LEU A 70 -6.26 2.42 16.86
N LEU A 71 -5.02 2.13 16.54
CA LEU A 71 -4.59 0.98 15.74
C LEU A 71 -5.11 0.93 14.29
N GLY A 72 -5.66 2.02 13.74
CA GLY A 72 -6.32 2.01 12.44
C GLY A 72 -5.45 1.50 11.30
N THR A 73 -4.21 1.97 11.19
CA THR A 73 -3.25 1.49 10.19
C THR A 73 -2.85 0.03 10.46
N SER A 74 -2.69 -0.34 11.73
CA SER A 74 -2.35 -1.72 12.13
C SER A 74 -3.43 -2.73 11.77
N LEU A 75 -4.69 -2.31 11.84
CA LEU A 75 -5.85 -3.13 11.46
C LEU A 75 -6.04 -3.21 9.94
N ALA A 76 -5.77 -2.11 9.22
CA ALA A 76 -5.98 -2.03 7.79
C ALA A 76 -4.95 -2.83 6.96
N ARG A 77 -3.68 -2.89 7.39
CA ARG A 77 -2.63 -3.55 6.59
C ARG A 77 -2.84 -5.07 6.43
N PRO A 78 -3.21 -5.84 7.46
CA PRO A 78 -3.49 -7.28 7.30
C PRO A 78 -4.64 -7.59 6.34
N ILE A 79 -5.74 -6.84 6.38
CA ILE A 79 -6.87 -7.06 5.47
C ILE A 79 -6.50 -6.74 4.02
N LEU A 80 -5.73 -5.65 3.80
CA LEU A 80 -5.19 -5.33 2.49
C LEU A 80 -4.29 -6.44 1.97
N ALA A 81 -3.37 -6.95 2.80
CA ALA A 81 -2.47 -8.05 2.44
C ALA A 81 -3.24 -9.33 2.09
N LYS A 82 -4.26 -9.69 2.87
CA LYS A 82 -5.16 -10.82 2.58
C LYS A 82 -5.76 -10.70 1.18
N ARG A 83 -6.37 -9.54 0.87
CA ARG A 83 -7.01 -9.32 -0.43
C ARG A 83 -6.00 -9.33 -1.58
N VAL A 84 -4.82 -8.74 -1.39
CA VAL A 84 -3.73 -8.82 -2.38
C VAL A 84 -3.33 -10.26 -2.65
N MET A 85 -3.25 -11.13 -1.62
CA MET A 85 -2.94 -12.55 -1.80
C MET A 85 -4.03 -13.32 -2.54
N GLU A 86 -5.29 -13.04 -2.27
CA GLU A 86 -6.42 -13.65 -2.99
C GLU A 86 -6.35 -13.30 -4.49
N ILE A 87 -6.11 -12.03 -4.82
CA ILE A 87 -5.97 -11.57 -6.20
C ILE A 87 -4.72 -12.15 -6.85
N ALA A 88 -3.58 -12.13 -6.17
CA ALA A 88 -2.31 -12.68 -6.68
C ALA A 88 -2.45 -14.15 -7.04
N LYS A 89 -3.11 -14.96 -6.20
CA LYS A 89 -3.41 -16.36 -6.50
C LYS A 89 -4.35 -16.52 -7.69
N ALA A 90 -5.39 -15.70 -7.78
CA ALA A 90 -6.35 -15.76 -8.90
C ALA A 90 -5.73 -15.36 -10.24
N GLU A 91 -4.82 -14.39 -10.24
CA GLU A 91 -4.09 -13.93 -11.43
C GLU A 91 -2.86 -14.80 -11.74
N GLY A 92 -2.49 -15.75 -10.88
CA GLY A 92 -1.29 -16.57 -11.06
C GLY A 92 0.01 -15.77 -10.96
N ALA A 93 0.05 -14.76 -10.10
CA ALA A 93 1.22 -13.91 -9.94
C ALA A 93 2.42 -14.66 -9.33
N ASP A 94 3.61 -14.39 -9.86
CA ASP A 94 4.87 -14.99 -9.38
C ASP A 94 5.39 -14.31 -8.10
N ALA A 95 5.01 -13.06 -7.87
CA ALA A 95 5.46 -12.26 -6.73
C ALA A 95 4.44 -11.19 -6.36
N VAL A 96 4.57 -10.68 -5.15
CA VAL A 96 3.87 -9.47 -4.69
C VAL A 96 4.87 -8.40 -4.29
N CYS A 97 4.46 -7.15 -4.46
CA CYS A 97 5.29 -6.00 -4.13
C CYS A 97 4.53 -5.03 -3.22
N HIS A 98 5.21 -4.50 -2.22
CA HIS A 98 4.71 -3.40 -1.43
C HIS A 98 5.72 -2.25 -1.36
N GLY A 99 5.21 -1.02 -1.18
CA GLY A 99 6.00 0.20 -1.11
C GLY A 99 6.31 0.67 0.31
N SER A 100 6.18 -0.18 1.31
CA SER A 100 6.50 0.18 2.69
C SER A 100 8.00 0.35 2.86
N THR A 101 8.40 1.40 3.57
CA THR A 101 9.81 1.67 3.86
C THR A 101 10.41 0.58 4.75
N GLY A 102 11.71 0.34 4.64
CA GLY A 102 12.42 -0.65 5.46
C GLY A 102 12.58 -0.25 6.96
N LYS A 103 12.06 0.90 7.36
CA LYS A 103 12.20 1.46 8.73
C LYS A 103 10.91 1.47 9.53
N GLY A 104 9.75 1.40 8.87
CA GLY A 104 8.44 1.50 9.50
C GLY A 104 7.81 0.15 9.87
N ASN A 105 6.70 0.21 10.61
CA ASN A 105 5.96 -0.98 11.03
C ASN A 105 5.16 -1.63 9.89
N ASP A 106 4.82 -0.89 8.84
CA ASP A 106 3.95 -1.36 7.77
C ASP A 106 4.55 -2.52 6.99
N GLN A 107 5.87 -2.51 6.75
CA GLN A 107 6.54 -3.65 6.14
C GLN A 107 6.30 -4.94 6.91
N VAL A 108 6.42 -4.91 8.24
CA VAL A 108 6.22 -6.07 9.10
C VAL A 108 4.77 -6.55 9.02
N ARG A 109 3.81 -5.62 9.04
CA ARG A 109 2.38 -5.93 8.95
C ARG A 109 2.03 -6.60 7.63
N PHE A 110 2.53 -6.06 6.50
CA PHE A 110 2.31 -6.66 5.18
C PHE A 110 3.01 -8.01 5.06
N GLU A 111 4.30 -8.10 5.39
CA GLU A 111 5.07 -9.31 5.19
C GLU A 111 4.59 -10.47 6.06
N LEU A 112 4.28 -10.23 7.34
CA LEU A 112 3.72 -11.27 8.21
C LEU A 112 2.36 -11.78 7.70
N ALA A 113 1.50 -10.88 7.22
CA ALA A 113 0.23 -11.27 6.64
C ALA A 113 0.41 -12.07 5.34
N ILE A 114 1.30 -11.61 4.44
CA ILE A 114 1.62 -12.34 3.20
C ILE A 114 2.16 -13.74 3.54
N MET A 115 3.13 -13.85 4.45
CA MET A 115 3.68 -15.14 4.89
C MET A 115 2.63 -16.07 5.51
N HIS A 116 1.63 -15.49 6.17
CA HIS A 116 0.53 -16.28 6.73
C HIS A 116 -0.40 -16.84 5.64
N PHE A 117 -0.80 -16.03 4.68
CA PHE A 117 -1.75 -16.42 3.64
C PHE A 117 -1.13 -17.14 2.44
N ALA A 118 0.15 -16.89 2.17
CA ALA A 118 0.88 -17.44 1.02
C ALA A 118 2.39 -17.54 1.34
N PRO A 119 2.82 -18.48 2.19
CA PRO A 119 4.22 -18.60 2.61
C PRO A 119 5.20 -18.87 1.46
N GLU A 120 4.70 -19.38 0.34
CA GLU A 120 5.47 -19.63 -0.88
C GLU A 120 5.64 -18.40 -1.78
N MET A 121 4.88 -17.33 -1.53
CA MET A 121 4.86 -16.14 -2.39
C MET A 121 6.14 -15.31 -2.22
N LYS A 122 6.79 -15.01 -3.33
CA LYS A 122 7.93 -14.09 -3.33
C LYS A 122 7.47 -12.68 -3.01
N ILE A 123 8.15 -12.01 -2.08
CA ILE A 123 7.89 -10.61 -1.72
C ILE A 123 9.00 -9.74 -2.30
N ILE A 124 8.62 -8.70 -3.04
CA ILE A 124 9.55 -7.68 -3.57
C ILE A 124 9.35 -6.40 -2.77
N THR A 125 10.44 -5.86 -2.27
CA THR A 125 10.46 -4.69 -1.40
C THR A 125 11.42 -3.64 -1.94
N PRO A 126 11.01 -2.79 -2.89
CA PRO A 126 11.90 -1.85 -3.58
C PRO A 126 12.74 -0.98 -2.65
N TRP A 127 12.17 -0.52 -1.53
CA TRP A 127 12.88 0.27 -0.52
C TRP A 127 14.13 -0.40 0.08
N ARG A 128 14.31 -1.69 -0.09
CA ARG A 128 15.51 -2.44 0.33
C ARG A 128 16.49 -2.69 -0.82
N GLU A 129 16.07 -2.44 -2.03
CA GLU A 129 16.78 -2.83 -3.25
C GLU A 129 17.23 -1.63 -4.09
N TRP A 130 16.46 -0.54 -4.11
CA TRP A 130 16.75 0.63 -4.92
C TRP A 130 17.69 1.64 -4.24
N ASP A 131 18.31 2.51 -5.05
CA ASP A 131 19.24 3.54 -4.57
C ASP A 131 18.54 4.84 -4.11
N ILE A 132 17.22 4.93 -4.23
CA ILE A 132 16.43 6.09 -3.81
C ILE A 132 16.41 6.16 -2.29
N GLN A 133 16.96 7.23 -1.71
CA GLN A 133 17.16 7.39 -0.27
C GLN A 133 16.23 8.43 0.37
N SER A 134 15.59 9.26 -0.45
CA SER A 134 14.77 10.38 0.02
C SER A 134 13.51 10.57 -0.81
N ARG A 135 12.53 11.25 -0.22
CA ARG A 135 11.29 11.61 -0.92
C ARG A 135 11.54 12.55 -2.10
N ASN A 136 12.55 13.39 -2.05
CA ASN A 136 12.91 14.25 -3.19
C ASN A 136 13.39 13.42 -4.38
N GLU A 137 14.22 12.40 -4.13
CA GLU A 137 14.67 11.48 -5.18
C GLU A 137 13.51 10.64 -5.74
N GLU A 138 12.51 10.27 -4.91
CA GLU A 138 11.28 9.64 -5.42
C GLU A 138 10.51 10.57 -6.37
N ILE A 139 10.42 11.86 -6.03
CA ILE A 139 9.77 12.87 -6.89
C ILE A 139 10.57 13.02 -8.19
N ASP A 140 11.89 13.14 -8.12
CA ASP A 140 12.76 13.23 -9.29
C ASP A 140 12.60 12.01 -10.21
N TYR A 141 12.56 10.81 -9.63
CA TYR A 141 12.30 9.57 -10.36
C TYR A 141 10.93 9.57 -11.03
N ALA A 142 9.90 9.99 -10.30
CA ALA A 142 8.54 10.04 -10.83
C ALA A 142 8.40 11.08 -11.97
N GLU A 143 9.05 12.25 -11.84
CA GLU A 143 9.08 13.28 -12.88
C GLU A 143 9.79 12.77 -14.15
N ALA A 144 10.94 12.09 -13.98
CA ALA A 144 11.69 11.50 -15.10
C ALA A 144 10.90 10.44 -15.87
N HIS A 145 10.01 9.73 -15.18
CA HIS A 145 9.13 8.70 -15.76
C HIS A 145 7.73 9.22 -16.13
N HIS A 146 7.52 10.54 -16.07
CA HIS A 146 6.22 11.17 -16.37
C HIS A 146 5.04 10.63 -15.56
N ILE A 147 5.28 10.20 -14.31
CA ILE A 147 4.26 9.68 -13.41
C ILE A 147 3.50 10.86 -12.79
N PRO A 148 2.16 10.90 -12.88
CA PRO A 148 1.38 11.96 -12.26
C PRO A 148 1.41 11.85 -10.74
N LEU A 149 1.92 12.88 -10.05
CA LEU A 149 1.97 12.98 -8.60
C LEU A 149 0.87 13.91 -8.08
N LYS A 150 0.25 13.54 -6.96
CA LYS A 150 -0.67 14.41 -6.19
C LYS A 150 0.08 15.27 -5.15
N ILE A 151 1.32 14.93 -4.85
CA ILE A 151 2.18 15.62 -3.87
C ILE A 151 3.21 16.50 -4.59
N ASN A 152 3.63 17.56 -3.93
CA ASN A 152 4.75 18.38 -4.36
C ASN A 152 5.78 18.49 -3.23
N ARG A 153 6.89 19.19 -3.49
CA ARG A 153 8.00 19.35 -2.52
C ARG A 153 7.62 20.13 -1.26
N GLU A 154 6.54 20.92 -1.31
CA GLU A 154 6.07 21.77 -0.22
C GLU A 154 5.03 21.07 0.65
N THR A 155 4.27 20.09 0.09
CA THR A 155 3.21 19.35 0.75
C THR A 155 3.52 17.86 0.80
N ASN A 156 4.58 17.51 1.52
CA ASN A 156 5.13 16.15 1.52
C ASN A 156 4.85 15.35 2.80
N TYR A 157 3.80 15.67 3.55
CA TYR A 157 3.42 14.88 4.71
C TYR A 157 2.64 13.61 4.31
N SER A 158 2.75 12.58 5.13
CA SER A 158 1.96 11.36 5.00
C SER A 158 0.67 11.48 5.80
N LYS A 159 -0.42 10.94 5.23
CA LYS A 159 -1.73 10.90 5.84
C LYS A 159 -2.28 9.49 5.71
N ASP A 160 -2.50 8.83 6.83
CA ASP A 160 -3.18 7.53 6.88
C ASP A 160 -4.63 7.74 7.32
N LYS A 161 -5.56 7.59 6.37
CA LYS A 161 -7.00 7.72 6.58
C LYS A 161 -7.69 6.39 6.34
N ASN A 162 -8.59 6.02 7.24
CA ASN A 162 -9.55 4.93 7.05
C ASN A 162 -10.82 5.22 7.87
N LEU A 163 -11.80 4.33 7.81
CA LEU A 163 -13.08 4.48 8.56
C LEU A 163 -12.90 4.63 10.08
N TRP A 164 -11.81 4.08 10.63
CA TRP A 164 -11.60 4.05 12.07
C TRP A 164 -10.86 5.26 12.60
N HIS A 165 -9.85 5.74 11.88
CA HIS A 165 -9.07 6.89 12.34
C HIS A 165 -8.28 7.57 11.23
N LEU A 166 -7.73 8.73 11.58
CA LEU A 166 -6.83 9.51 10.74
C LEU A 166 -5.55 9.79 11.52
N SER A 167 -4.41 9.49 10.94
CA SER A 167 -3.09 9.92 11.43
C SER A 167 -2.33 10.75 10.39
N HIS A 168 -1.47 11.63 10.87
CA HIS A 168 -0.57 12.45 10.05
C HIS A 168 0.86 12.25 10.52
N GLU A 169 1.79 12.12 9.58
CA GLU A 169 3.22 12.00 9.84
C GLU A 169 4.01 12.92 8.90
N GLY A 170 5.13 13.47 9.37
CA GLY A 170 6.14 14.08 8.49
C GLY A 170 6.00 15.57 8.22
N LEU A 171 5.49 16.35 9.18
CA LEU A 171 5.65 17.79 9.24
C LEU A 171 6.51 18.13 10.46
N ASP A 172 7.81 18.28 10.25
CA ASP A 172 8.74 18.95 11.17
C ASP A 172 9.27 20.22 10.52
#